data_f77974a884cbf717ef485a0e05523d0e
#
_entry.id   f77974a884cbf717ef485a0e05523d0e
#
_cell.length_a   1.000
_cell.length_b   1.000
_cell.length_c   1.000
_cell.angle_alpha   90.00
_cell.angle_beta   90.00
_cell.angle_gamma   90.00
#
_symmetry.space_group_name_H-M   'P 1'
#
loop_
_entity.id
_entity.type
_entity.pdbx_description
1 polymer ?
#
loop_
_entity_poly.entity_id
_entity_poly.type
_entity_poly.pdbx_seq_one_letter_code
_entity_poly.pdbx_strand_id
1 'polypeptide(L)'
;MERETGFQQVLAGPGLRLEPLAAGHAAGLLAAADDEVFAHLPYPRPASIQEMRAWIEAALGGPQRRPYAIVIGEVVAGTSSYWYPDPVRGQIEIGSTWLGRRWWGTGANAEAKRLMLAHAFDALGFAKVAFRTDVANARSRRALERLGAHRDGLVLRDWPRPDGTWRDSVYYSILRAEWRRGDGGSPPDMGVSHGS
;
A
#
# COMPACT_ATOMS: atom_id res chain seq x y z
N MET A 1 -14.64 -3.60 -18.07
CA MET A 1 -14.52 -5.07 -17.92
C MET A 1 -13.06 -5.51 -17.91
N GLU A 2 -12.23 -5.21 -18.91
CA GLU A 2 -10.80 -5.64 -18.94
C GLU A 2 -9.93 -5.13 -17.78
N ARG A 3 -10.16 -3.93 -17.26
CA ARG A 3 -9.38 -3.40 -16.12
C ARG A 3 -9.74 -4.05 -14.78
N GLU A 4 -10.93 -4.60 -14.60
CA GLU A 4 -11.28 -5.31 -13.36
C GLU A 4 -10.60 -6.67 -13.28
N THR A 5 -10.45 -7.37 -14.40
CA THR A 5 -9.71 -8.64 -14.45
C THR A 5 -8.22 -8.46 -14.17
N GLY A 6 -7.65 -7.29 -14.45
CA GLY A 6 -6.26 -6.96 -14.16
C GLY A 6 -5.90 -7.03 -12.66
N PHE A 7 -6.85 -6.77 -11.76
CA PHE A 7 -6.62 -6.85 -10.31
C PHE A 7 -6.65 -8.28 -9.73
N GLN A 8 -6.89 -9.30 -10.55
CA GLN A 8 -6.90 -10.71 -10.13
C GLN A 8 -5.58 -11.44 -10.44
N GLN A 9 -4.55 -10.71 -10.87
CA GLN A 9 -3.26 -11.30 -11.22
C GLN A 9 -2.35 -11.40 -10.00
N VAL A 10 -1.55 -12.47 -9.94
CA VAL A 10 -0.41 -12.56 -9.01
C VAL A 10 0.71 -11.67 -9.53
N LEU A 11 1.24 -10.80 -8.66
CA LEU A 11 2.36 -9.93 -8.96
C LEU A 11 3.61 -10.57 -8.35
N ALA A 12 4.50 -11.12 -9.18
CA ALA A 12 5.68 -11.85 -8.71
C ALA A 12 6.97 -11.05 -8.93
N GLY A 13 7.84 -11.08 -7.92
CA GLY A 13 9.20 -10.53 -7.92
C GLY A 13 10.22 -11.53 -7.40
N PRO A 14 11.50 -11.16 -7.37
CA PRO A 14 12.59 -12.08 -7.00
C PRO A 14 12.48 -12.64 -5.57
N GLY A 15 11.94 -11.90 -4.63
CA GLY A 15 11.92 -12.28 -3.21
C GLY A 15 10.53 -12.46 -2.61
N LEU A 16 9.49 -12.01 -3.31
CA LEU A 16 8.11 -12.10 -2.83
C LEU A 16 7.10 -12.08 -3.99
N ARG A 17 5.87 -12.44 -3.66
CA ARG A 17 4.73 -12.27 -4.56
C ARG A 17 3.55 -11.62 -3.82
N LEU A 18 2.72 -10.91 -4.55
CA LEU A 18 1.42 -10.44 -4.08
C LEU A 18 0.35 -11.30 -4.76
N GLU A 19 -0.43 -11.98 -3.94
CA GLU A 19 -1.57 -12.78 -4.39
C GLU A 19 -2.87 -12.03 -4.12
N PRO A 20 -3.87 -12.04 -5.00
CA PRO A 20 -5.20 -11.55 -4.66
C PRO A 20 -5.63 -12.13 -3.31
N LEU A 21 -6.10 -11.26 -2.41
CA LEU A 21 -6.45 -11.68 -1.04
C LEU A 21 -7.58 -12.72 -1.09
N ALA A 22 -7.45 -13.77 -0.30
CA ALA A 22 -8.43 -14.84 -0.19
C ALA A 22 -8.54 -15.35 1.25
N ALA A 23 -9.62 -16.05 1.57
CA ALA A 23 -9.87 -16.60 2.91
C ALA A 23 -8.75 -17.55 3.40
N GLY A 24 -8.06 -18.22 2.47
CA GLY A 24 -6.91 -19.09 2.79
C GLY A 24 -5.74 -18.39 3.45
N HIS A 25 -5.60 -17.08 3.27
CA HIS A 25 -4.52 -16.28 3.88
C HIS A 25 -4.73 -15.97 5.37
N ALA A 26 -5.93 -16.28 5.94
CA ALA A 26 -6.31 -15.84 7.27
C ALA A 26 -5.34 -16.30 8.38
N ALA A 27 -4.93 -17.57 8.37
CA ALA A 27 -4.03 -18.11 9.40
C ALA A 27 -2.65 -17.42 9.37
N GLY A 28 -2.09 -17.23 8.18
CA GLY A 28 -0.80 -16.56 8.02
C GLY A 28 -0.86 -15.07 8.36
N LEU A 29 -1.93 -14.37 7.99
CA LEU A 29 -2.15 -12.98 8.36
C LEU A 29 -2.31 -12.80 9.86
N LEU A 30 -3.05 -13.71 10.54
CA LEU A 30 -3.18 -13.68 12.00
C LEU A 30 -1.83 -13.88 12.67
N ALA A 31 -1.01 -14.81 12.18
CA ALA A 31 0.34 -15.05 12.70
C ALA A 31 1.31 -13.87 12.47
N ALA A 32 1.08 -13.06 11.43
CA ALA A 32 1.89 -11.89 11.11
C ALA A 32 1.43 -10.62 11.86
N ALA A 33 0.20 -10.61 12.38
CA ALA A 33 -0.41 -9.45 13.04
C ALA A 33 0.02 -9.35 14.49
N ASP A 34 0.45 -8.16 14.91
CA ASP A 34 0.65 -7.79 16.31
C ASP A 34 0.23 -6.33 16.56
N ASP A 35 0.22 -5.92 17.82
CA ASP A 35 -0.27 -4.59 18.21
C ASP A 35 0.59 -3.46 17.63
N GLU A 36 1.91 -3.65 17.52
CA GLU A 36 2.82 -2.65 16.95
C GLU A 36 2.62 -2.52 15.43
N VAL A 37 2.32 -3.62 14.74
CA VAL A 37 1.97 -3.62 13.31
C VAL A 37 0.69 -2.81 13.07
N PHE A 38 -0.29 -2.93 13.97
CA PHE A 38 -1.59 -2.29 13.84
C PHE A 38 -1.68 -0.88 14.45
N ALA A 39 -0.65 -0.41 15.17
CA ALA A 39 -0.65 0.85 15.91
C ALA A 39 -1.03 2.10 15.07
N HIS A 40 -0.79 2.09 13.77
CA HIS A 40 -1.11 3.20 12.86
C HIS A 40 -2.21 2.87 11.84
N LEU A 41 -2.85 1.71 11.97
CA LEU A 41 -3.97 1.34 11.11
C LEU A 41 -5.28 1.88 11.67
N PRO A 42 -6.25 2.24 10.81
CA PRO A 42 -7.50 2.85 11.24
C PRO A 42 -8.56 1.82 11.71
N TYR A 43 -8.13 0.62 12.02
CA TYR A 43 -8.99 -0.47 12.49
C TYR A 43 -8.24 -1.32 13.51
N PRO A 44 -8.95 -1.98 14.45
CA PRO A 44 -8.33 -2.81 15.47
C PRO A 44 -7.65 -4.04 14.87
N ARG A 45 -6.67 -4.57 15.60
CA ARG A 45 -6.03 -5.84 15.26
C ARG A 45 -7.01 -7.00 15.47
N PRO A 46 -7.23 -7.87 14.47
CA PRO A 46 -7.97 -9.12 14.68
C PRO A 46 -7.23 -10.00 15.69
N ALA A 47 -7.95 -10.48 16.71
CA ALA A 47 -7.39 -11.30 17.80
C ALA A 47 -7.62 -12.80 17.61
N SER A 48 -8.50 -13.19 16.67
CA SER A 48 -8.85 -14.58 16.40
C SER A 48 -8.90 -14.85 14.89
N ILE A 49 -8.90 -16.15 14.56
CA ILE A 49 -9.04 -16.57 13.15
C ILE A 49 -10.41 -16.16 12.56
N GLN A 50 -11.46 -16.13 13.37
CA GLN A 50 -12.78 -15.69 12.97
C GLN A 50 -12.78 -14.20 12.66
N GLU A 51 -12.17 -13.38 13.52
CA GLU A 51 -12.04 -11.94 13.28
C GLU A 51 -11.17 -11.63 12.06
N MET A 52 -10.07 -12.39 11.85
CA MET A 52 -9.25 -12.22 10.67
C MET A 52 -10.00 -12.60 9.39
N ARG A 53 -10.84 -13.64 9.41
CA ARG A 53 -11.71 -14.00 8.29
C ARG A 53 -12.73 -12.90 8.01
N ALA A 54 -13.38 -12.36 9.04
CA ALA A 54 -14.32 -11.25 8.91
C ALA A 54 -13.62 -10.00 8.35
N TRP A 55 -12.37 -9.71 8.78
CA TRP A 55 -11.57 -8.63 8.24
C TRP A 55 -11.27 -8.83 6.73
N ILE A 56 -10.94 -10.06 6.32
CA ILE A 56 -10.73 -10.41 4.91
C ILE A 56 -12.02 -10.22 4.11
N GLU A 57 -13.15 -10.71 4.60
CA GLU A 57 -14.47 -10.55 3.94
C GLU A 57 -14.82 -9.07 3.75
N ALA A 58 -14.64 -8.26 4.79
CA ALA A 58 -14.85 -6.82 4.71
C ALA A 58 -13.89 -6.15 3.70
N ALA A 59 -12.64 -6.63 3.62
CA ALA A 59 -11.67 -6.13 2.65
C ALA A 59 -12.05 -6.47 1.20
N LEU A 60 -12.60 -7.65 0.96
CA LEU A 60 -13.05 -8.14 -0.35
C LEU A 60 -14.38 -7.51 -0.77
N GLY A 61 -15.28 -7.24 0.19
CA GLY A 61 -16.60 -6.63 -0.07
C GLY A 61 -16.55 -5.13 -0.41
N GLY A 62 -15.41 -4.47 -0.21
CA GLY A 62 -15.26 -3.05 -0.49
C GLY A 62 -15.18 -2.75 -2.00
N PRO A 63 -16.17 -2.05 -2.60
CA PRO A 63 -16.21 -1.82 -4.06
C PRO A 63 -15.00 -1.01 -4.57
N GLN A 64 -14.38 -0.22 -3.70
CA GLN A 64 -13.25 0.65 -4.03
C GLN A 64 -11.89 0.04 -3.65
N ARG A 65 -11.86 -1.24 -3.20
CA ARG A 65 -10.65 -1.89 -2.71
C ARG A 65 -10.32 -3.14 -3.53
N ARG A 66 -9.02 -3.32 -3.83
CA ARG A 66 -8.49 -4.54 -4.47
C ARG A 66 -7.31 -5.01 -3.60
N PRO A 67 -7.59 -5.87 -2.60
CA PRO A 67 -6.60 -6.28 -1.62
C PRO A 67 -5.75 -7.44 -2.11
N TYR A 68 -4.48 -7.45 -1.66
CA TYR A 68 -3.50 -8.49 -1.90
C TYR A 68 -2.89 -8.98 -0.60
N ALA A 69 -2.60 -10.27 -0.51
CA ALA A 69 -1.68 -10.84 0.46
C ALA A 69 -0.25 -10.73 -0.05
N ILE A 70 0.68 -10.36 0.80
CA ILE A 70 2.12 -10.36 0.52
C ILE A 70 2.68 -11.69 1.02
N VAL A 71 3.27 -12.48 0.13
CA VAL A 71 3.81 -13.82 0.44
C VAL A 71 5.30 -13.82 0.15
N ILE A 72 6.09 -14.28 1.12
CA ILE A 72 7.56 -14.36 1.04
C ILE A 72 7.95 -15.83 1.24
N GLY A 73 8.50 -16.47 0.20
CA GLY A 73 8.56 -17.92 0.15
C GLY A 73 7.15 -18.50 0.25
N GLU A 74 6.90 -19.35 1.27
CA GLU A 74 5.57 -19.91 1.55
C GLU A 74 4.85 -19.20 2.72
N VAL A 75 5.38 -18.08 3.19
CA VAL A 75 4.87 -17.40 4.37
C VAL A 75 4.04 -16.18 3.96
N VAL A 76 2.80 -16.11 4.42
CA VAL A 76 1.98 -14.90 4.35
C VAL A 76 2.55 -13.86 5.31
N ALA A 77 3.13 -12.81 4.76
CA ALA A 77 3.91 -11.80 5.48
C ALA A 77 3.09 -10.58 5.90
N GLY A 78 1.96 -10.33 5.21
CA GLY A 78 1.13 -9.15 5.43
C GLY A 78 0.20 -8.88 4.26
N THR A 79 -0.25 -7.62 4.12
CA THR A 79 -1.14 -7.21 3.04
C THR A 79 -0.75 -5.87 2.43
N SER A 80 -1.27 -5.61 1.23
CA SER A 80 -1.38 -4.28 0.63
C SER A 80 -2.66 -4.24 -0.22
N SER A 81 -3.12 -3.05 -0.59
CA SER A 81 -4.34 -2.91 -1.39
C SER A 81 -4.18 -1.78 -2.39
N TYR A 82 -4.83 -1.94 -3.53
CA TYR A 82 -5.24 -0.79 -4.32
C TYR A 82 -6.56 -0.24 -3.79
N TRP A 83 -6.68 1.07 -3.81
CA TRP A 83 -7.85 1.81 -3.39
C TRP A 83 -8.26 2.82 -4.45
N TYR A 84 -9.55 3.08 -4.55
CA TYR A 84 -10.13 4.14 -5.37
C TYR A 84 -9.60 4.17 -6.81
N PRO A 85 -9.64 3.05 -7.55
CA PRO A 85 -9.23 3.08 -8.96
C PRO A 85 -10.14 4.02 -9.73
N ASP A 86 -9.57 5.11 -10.27
CA ASP A 86 -10.25 6.11 -11.07
C ASP A 86 -9.63 6.15 -12.48
N PRO A 87 -10.19 5.37 -13.42
CA PRO A 87 -9.67 5.33 -14.80
C PRO A 87 -9.86 6.65 -15.55
N VAL A 88 -10.85 7.46 -15.16
CA VAL A 88 -11.13 8.75 -15.81
C VAL A 88 -10.05 9.77 -15.48
N ARG A 89 -9.70 9.85 -14.20
CA ARG A 89 -8.59 10.71 -13.75
C ARG A 89 -7.22 10.06 -13.93
N GLY A 90 -7.16 8.78 -14.29
CA GLY A 90 -5.93 8.02 -14.44
C GLY A 90 -5.17 7.82 -13.13
N GLN A 91 -5.85 7.71 -12.00
CA GLN A 91 -5.22 7.61 -10.67
C GLN A 91 -5.74 6.45 -9.83
N ILE A 92 -4.88 5.96 -8.94
CA ILE A 92 -5.14 4.87 -8.00
C ILE A 92 -4.32 5.12 -6.72
N GLU A 93 -4.80 4.64 -5.57
CA GLU A 93 -4.03 4.70 -4.31
C GLU A 93 -3.50 3.31 -3.94
N ILE A 94 -2.27 3.22 -3.43
CA ILE A 94 -1.74 2.04 -2.75
C ILE A 94 -1.76 2.31 -1.25
N GLY A 95 -2.55 1.53 -0.52
CA GLY A 95 -2.76 1.72 0.92
C GLY A 95 -3.03 0.42 1.67
N SER A 96 -3.39 0.56 2.95
CA SER A 96 -3.60 -0.58 3.87
C SER A 96 -2.45 -1.58 3.84
N THR A 97 -1.22 -1.08 3.72
CA THR A 97 -0.02 -1.91 3.67
C THR A 97 0.51 -2.13 5.07
N TRP A 98 0.62 -3.39 5.45
CA TRP A 98 1.33 -3.79 6.66
C TRP A 98 2.06 -5.12 6.45
N LEU A 99 3.14 -5.31 7.17
CA LEU A 99 3.97 -6.51 7.20
C LEU A 99 4.24 -6.88 8.66
N GLY A 100 4.26 -8.16 8.96
CA GLY A 100 4.73 -8.66 10.26
C GLY A 100 6.14 -8.15 10.58
N ARG A 101 6.39 -7.88 11.86
CA ARG A 101 7.63 -7.19 12.32
C ARG A 101 8.93 -7.81 11.83
N ARG A 102 8.98 -9.15 11.71
CA ARG A 102 10.18 -9.84 11.21
C ARG A 102 10.60 -9.40 9.79
N TRP A 103 9.69 -8.79 9.03
CA TRP A 103 9.94 -8.31 7.68
C TRP A 103 10.25 -6.82 7.61
N TRP A 104 10.28 -6.12 8.75
CA TRP A 104 10.66 -4.72 8.78
C TRP A 104 12.15 -4.56 8.53
N GLY A 105 12.52 -3.58 7.71
CA GLY A 105 13.92 -3.33 7.36
C GLY A 105 14.54 -4.30 6.35
N THR A 106 13.82 -5.34 5.91
CA THR A 106 14.35 -6.36 4.97
C THR A 106 14.26 -5.96 3.48
N GLY A 107 13.62 -4.84 3.17
CA GLY A 107 13.35 -4.47 1.78
C GLY A 107 11.98 -4.96 1.25
N ALA A 108 11.31 -5.89 1.94
CA ALA A 108 10.06 -6.49 1.48
C ALA A 108 8.95 -5.48 1.18
N ASN A 109 8.79 -4.43 2.00
CA ASN A 109 7.82 -3.37 1.74
C ASN A 109 8.13 -2.57 0.47
N ALA A 110 9.40 -2.29 0.20
CA ALA A 110 9.82 -1.58 -1.00
C ALA A 110 9.58 -2.44 -2.25
N GLU A 111 9.93 -3.72 -2.18
CA GLU A 111 9.70 -4.68 -3.27
C GLU A 111 8.21 -4.84 -3.57
N ALA A 112 7.36 -5.05 -2.56
CA ALA A 112 5.91 -5.14 -2.74
C ALA A 112 5.35 -3.88 -3.41
N LYS A 113 5.79 -2.69 -2.97
CA LYS A 113 5.34 -1.43 -3.58
C LYS A 113 5.83 -1.27 -5.02
N ARG A 114 7.08 -1.68 -5.34
CA ARG A 114 7.58 -1.65 -6.72
C ARG A 114 6.76 -2.53 -7.65
N LEU A 115 6.41 -3.75 -7.23
CA LEU A 115 5.56 -4.63 -8.01
C LEU A 115 4.18 -4.03 -8.26
N MET A 116 3.57 -3.44 -7.24
CA MET A 116 2.29 -2.75 -7.38
C MET A 116 2.40 -1.51 -8.27
N LEU A 117 3.45 -0.72 -8.16
CA LEU A 117 3.69 0.44 -9.03
C LEU A 117 3.86 0.02 -10.49
N ALA A 118 4.71 -0.98 -10.76
CA ALA A 118 4.89 -1.52 -12.11
C ALA A 118 3.56 -2.00 -12.70
N HIS A 119 2.79 -2.76 -11.93
CA HIS A 119 1.48 -3.22 -12.35
C HIS A 119 0.49 -2.06 -12.61
N ALA A 120 0.43 -1.07 -11.71
CA ALA A 120 -0.46 0.08 -11.86
C ALA A 120 -0.12 0.91 -13.11
N PHE A 121 1.16 1.14 -13.38
CA PHE A 121 1.60 2.00 -14.48
C PHE A 121 1.64 1.25 -15.82
N ASP A 122 2.18 0.02 -15.84
CA ASP A 122 2.47 -0.68 -17.09
C ASP A 122 1.30 -1.55 -17.56
N ALA A 123 0.63 -2.26 -16.64
CA ALA A 123 -0.46 -3.15 -16.98
C ALA A 123 -1.84 -2.47 -16.92
N LEU A 124 -2.10 -1.69 -15.86
CA LEU A 124 -3.39 -1.04 -15.68
C LEU A 124 -3.48 0.35 -16.31
N GLY A 125 -2.35 0.96 -16.70
CA GLY A 125 -2.29 2.21 -17.45
C GLY A 125 -2.64 3.46 -16.65
N PHE A 126 -2.54 3.44 -15.31
CA PHE A 126 -2.72 4.63 -14.49
C PHE A 126 -1.59 5.63 -14.71
N ALA A 127 -1.87 6.92 -14.57
CA ALA A 127 -0.91 8.01 -14.73
C ALA A 127 -0.30 8.45 -13.39
N LYS A 128 -1.03 8.24 -12.27
CA LYS A 128 -0.63 8.61 -10.91
C LYS A 128 -0.97 7.49 -9.94
N VAL A 129 -0.01 7.15 -9.06
CA VAL A 129 -0.25 6.34 -7.87
C VAL A 129 -0.11 7.23 -6.64
N ALA A 130 -1.17 7.29 -5.84
CA ALA A 130 -1.20 8.01 -4.58
C ALA A 130 -0.92 7.08 -3.39
N PHE A 131 -0.48 7.66 -2.29
CA PHE A 131 -0.30 7.00 -1.00
C PHE A 131 -0.80 7.94 0.10
N ARG A 132 -1.30 7.35 1.18
CA ARG A 132 -1.74 8.08 2.35
C ARG A 132 -1.24 7.40 3.62
N THR A 133 -0.66 8.19 4.53
CA THR A 133 -0.17 7.66 5.80
C THR A 133 -0.42 8.63 6.94
N ASP A 134 -0.50 8.11 8.16
CA ASP A 134 -0.57 8.91 9.39
C ASP A 134 0.68 9.81 9.51
N VAL A 135 0.49 11.08 9.84
CA VAL A 135 1.59 12.03 10.09
C VAL A 135 2.53 11.53 11.19
N ALA A 136 2.02 10.79 12.17
CA ALA A 136 2.80 10.19 13.25
C ALA A 136 3.60 8.95 12.80
N ASN A 137 3.24 8.32 11.66
CA ASN A 137 3.93 7.13 11.16
C ASN A 137 5.22 7.50 10.40
N ALA A 138 6.26 7.88 11.15
CA ALA A 138 7.56 8.27 10.58
C ALA A 138 8.21 7.15 9.75
N ARG A 139 7.98 5.87 10.09
CA ARG A 139 8.48 4.72 9.34
C ARG A 139 7.87 4.68 7.94
N SER A 140 6.54 4.81 7.84
CA SER A 140 5.84 4.82 6.56
C SER A 140 6.26 6.01 5.69
N ARG A 141 6.33 7.21 6.28
CA ARG A 141 6.77 8.42 5.56
C ARG A 141 8.16 8.24 4.94
N ARG A 142 9.15 7.84 5.75
CA ARG A 142 10.52 7.55 5.25
C ARG A 142 10.56 6.46 4.18
N ALA A 143 9.68 5.46 4.26
CA ALA A 143 9.62 4.41 3.25
C ALA A 143 9.08 4.93 1.91
N LEU A 144 8.09 5.83 1.92
CA LEU A 144 7.54 6.48 0.73
C LEU A 144 8.55 7.45 0.11
N GLU A 145 9.23 8.24 0.93
CA GLU A 145 10.29 9.16 0.49
C GLU A 145 11.45 8.41 -0.19
N ARG A 146 11.91 7.30 0.41
CA ARG A 146 12.93 6.43 -0.22
C ARG A 146 12.45 5.73 -1.49
N LEU A 147 11.15 5.56 -1.67
CA LEU A 147 10.56 5.03 -2.89
C LEU A 147 10.53 6.08 -4.02
N GLY A 148 10.84 7.33 -3.72
CA GLY A 148 10.79 8.46 -4.64
C GLY A 148 9.41 9.14 -4.73
N ALA A 149 8.53 8.91 -3.75
CA ALA A 149 7.22 9.55 -3.74
C ALA A 149 7.34 11.03 -3.32
N HIS A 150 6.69 11.92 -4.08
CA HIS A 150 6.55 13.33 -3.74
C HIS A 150 5.50 13.53 -2.66
N ARG A 151 5.76 14.44 -1.74
CA ARG A 151 4.78 14.85 -0.73
C ARG A 151 3.80 15.85 -1.35
N ASP A 152 2.55 15.43 -1.54
CA ASP A 152 1.49 16.26 -2.12
C ASP A 152 0.89 17.24 -1.10
N GLY A 153 0.78 16.83 0.19
CA GLY A 153 0.21 17.69 1.22
C GLY A 153 -0.11 17.00 2.54
N LEU A 154 -0.77 17.77 3.43
CA LEU A 154 -1.28 17.35 4.73
C LEU A 154 -2.79 17.60 4.78
N VAL A 155 -3.54 16.62 5.25
CA VAL A 155 -4.97 16.76 5.55
C VAL A 155 -5.17 16.55 7.04
N LEU A 156 -5.69 17.57 7.70
CA LEU A 156 -5.98 17.54 9.14
C LEU A 156 -7.29 16.81 9.39
N ARG A 157 -7.35 16.02 10.46
CA ARG A 157 -8.54 15.26 10.88
C ARG A 157 -9.13 14.41 9.75
N ASP A 158 -8.25 13.76 8.97
CA ASP A 158 -8.61 13.00 7.78
C ASP A 158 -9.36 11.70 8.09
N TRP A 159 -9.03 11.06 9.23
CA TRP A 159 -9.61 9.77 9.58
C TRP A 159 -9.82 9.61 11.08
N PRO A 160 -10.99 9.10 11.53
CA PRO A 160 -11.19 8.79 12.94
C PRO A 160 -10.36 7.56 13.34
N ARG A 161 -9.79 7.59 14.55
CA ARG A 161 -9.13 6.42 15.14
C ARG A 161 -10.08 5.66 16.06
N PRO A 162 -9.81 4.36 16.33
CA PRO A 162 -10.63 3.56 17.24
C PRO A 162 -10.75 4.12 18.66
N ASP A 163 -9.78 4.92 19.11
CA ASP A 163 -9.78 5.59 20.41
C ASP A 163 -10.58 6.91 20.45
N GLY A 164 -11.25 7.27 19.36
CA GLY A 164 -12.04 8.50 19.23
C GLY A 164 -11.21 9.72 18.84
N THR A 165 -9.89 9.62 18.74
CA THR A 165 -9.05 10.70 18.24
C THR A 165 -9.07 10.78 16.71
N TRP A 166 -8.49 11.83 16.13
CA TRP A 166 -8.40 12.02 14.71
C TRP A 166 -6.97 11.84 14.22
N ARG A 167 -6.84 11.19 13.09
CA ARG A 167 -5.59 11.06 12.34
C ARG A 167 -5.45 12.23 11.36
N ASP A 168 -4.30 12.92 11.42
CA ASP A 168 -3.85 13.76 10.32
C ASP A 168 -3.08 12.89 9.32
N SER A 169 -3.34 13.06 8.04
CA SER A 169 -2.73 12.24 7.00
C SER A 169 -1.83 13.05 6.07
N VAL A 170 -0.66 12.51 5.79
CA VAL A 170 0.23 13.02 4.75
C VAL A 170 -0.04 12.24 3.46
N TYR A 171 -0.26 12.98 2.38
CA TYR A 171 -0.46 12.46 1.05
C TYR A 171 0.84 12.52 0.26
N TYR A 172 1.11 11.45 -0.47
CA TYR A 172 2.25 11.30 -1.37
C TYR A 172 1.77 10.78 -2.71
N SER A 173 2.56 11.00 -3.76
CA SER A 173 2.31 10.39 -5.06
C SER A 173 3.58 10.12 -5.85
N ILE A 174 3.45 9.20 -6.82
CA ILE A 174 4.42 8.96 -7.89
C ILE A 174 3.67 9.09 -9.20
N LEU A 175 4.22 9.84 -10.16
CA LEU A 175 3.69 9.97 -11.50
C LEU A 175 4.34 8.94 -12.42
N ARG A 176 3.57 8.39 -13.36
CA ARG A 176 4.07 7.43 -14.36
C ARG A 176 5.29 7.94 -15.13
N ALA A 177 5.32 9.24 -15.44
CA ALA A 177 6.44 9.86 -16.15
C ALA A 177 7.76 9.83 -15.37
N GLU A 178 7.69 9.70 -14.03
CA GLU A 178 8.84 9.63 -13.13
C GLU A 178 9.20 8.20 -12.77
N TRP A 179 8.27 7.27 -13.02
CA TRP A 179 8.49 5.85 -12.75
C TRP A 179 9.55 5.29 -13.69
N ARG A 180 10.65 4.82 -13.14
CA ARG A 180 11.73 4.15 -13.88
C ARG A 180 11.84 2.72 -13.40
N ARG A 181 11.79 1.77 -14.34
CA ARG A 181 12.03 0.35 -14.03
C ARG A 181 13.46 0.17 -13.53
N GLY A 182 13.59 -0.42 -12.34
CA GLY A 182 14.84 -1.01 -11.86
C GLY A 182 15.82 -0.08 -11.17
N ASP A 183 15.78 1.21 -11.37
CA ASP A 183 16.67 2.12 -10.68
C ASP A 183 15.92 2.82 -9.54
N GLY A 184 16.34 2.58 -8.31
CA GLY A 184 16.03 3.44 -7.18
C GLY A 184 16.74 4.79 -7.36
N GLY A 185 16.55 5.41 -8.54
CA GLY A 185 17.14 6.67 -8.91
C GLY A 185 16.59 7.79 -8.04
N SER A 186 17.48 8.67 -7.59
CA SER A 186 17.16 9.93 -6.96
C SER A 186 16.11 10.68 -7.78
N PRO A 187 15.18 11.40 -7.14
CA PRO A 187 14.20 12.21 -7.85
C PRO A 187 14.93 13.20 -8.78
N PRO A 188 14.36 13.50 -9.96
CA PRO A 188 14.91 14.56 -10.81
C PRO A 188 14.93 15.84 -9.99
N ASP A 189 16.06 16.56 -10.05
CA ASP A 189 16.21 17.90 -9.49
C ASP A 189 15.15 18.83 -10.17
N MET A 190 14.06 19.04 -9.48
CA MET A 190 13.03 20.00 -9.86
C MET A 190 13.58 21.38 -9.55
N GLY A 191 14.46 21.87 -10.41
CA GLY A 191 14.95 23.23 -10.36
C GLY A 191 13.77 24.20 -10.28
N VAL A 192 13.48 24.68 -9.07
CA VAL A 192 12.55 25.78 -8.84
C VAL A 192 13.22 27.02 -9.40
N SER A 193 12.91 27.36 -10.65
CA SER A 193 13.26 28.67 -11.20
C SER A 193 12.49 29.74 -10.43
N HIS A 194 13.14 30.35 -9.47
CA HIS A 194 12.68 31.62 -8.91
C HIS A 194 12.87 32.66 -9.99
N GLY A 195 11.80 32.93 -10.72
CA GLY A 195 11.73 34.12 -11.58
C GLY A 195 11.77 35.35 -10.70
N SER A 196 12.74 36.23 -10.99
CA SER A 196 12.93 37.57 -10.45
C SER A 196 11.78 38.46 -10.81
#